data_964dfeec624559cec116ef0f0cba27f6
#
_entry.id   964dfeec624559cec116ef0f0cba27f6
#
_cell.length_a   1.000
_cell.length_b   1.000
_cell.length_c   1.000
_cell.angle_alpha   90.00
_cell.angle_beta   90.00
_cell.angle_gamma   90.00
#
_symmetry.space_group_name_H-M   'P 1'
#
loop_
_entity.id
_entity.type
_entity.pdbx_description
1 polymer ?
#
loop_
_entity_poly.entity_id
_entity_poly.type
_entity_poly.pdbx_seq_one_letter_code
_entity_poly.pdbx_strand_id
1 'polypeptide(L)'
;QRQMCIRDRSVIYLGHWDHLGYGAPINGDSIINGATDNAVAIAWMLEMARCFNALKEKPRRNIVFLSPTCEETGFLGTKYYVEHPLFPIDKIAAVINLDVFPLWGENNDVTITGYGNSELDDTLAELAKKYNRYIMPDPDAYNGMFYRSDHFPFVQKGIPAMFAKGWNDNRKQGKEWAKEHIAHYWAETYHKPTDQTHPDTDDYSGLLQEVQLFFDLGYKLAQDTGYPKWKPKSEFANVLKR
;
A
#
# COMPACT_ATOMS: atom_id res chain seq x y z
N GLN A 1 -12.58 -22.26 28.25
CA GLN A 1 -12.95 -21.35 27.14
C GLN A 1 -11.98 -21.65 25.99
N ARG A 2 -12.47 -22.30 24.93
CA ARG A 2 -11.73 -22.39 23.66
C ARG A 2 -11.58 -20.97 23.16
N GLN A 3 -10.40 -20.40 23.28
CA GLN A 3 -10.03 -19.21 22.51
C GLN A 3 -10.21 -19.59 21.04
N MET A 4 -11.27 -19.09 20.43
CA MET A 4 -11.56 -19.36 19.03
C MET A 4 -10.40 -18.77 18.24
N CYS A 5 -9.51 -19.63 17.79
CA CYS A 5 -8.35 -19.25 16.99
C CYS A 5 -8.89 -18.78 15.63
N ILE A 6 -8.77 -17.50 15.32
CA ILE A 6 -9.15 -16.91 14.03
C ILE A 6 -8.00 -17.00 13.01
N ARG A 7 -7.10 -17.97 13.17
CA ARG A 7 -5.98 -18.23 12.26
C ARG A 7 -6.39 -18.67 10.86
N ASP A 8 -7.68 -18.88 10.64
CA ASP A 8 -8.26 -19.09 9.31
C ASP A 8 -8.44 -17.79 8.53
N ARG A 9 -8.24 -16.62 9.18
CA ARG A 9 -8.39 -15.29 8.58
C ARG A 9 -7.04 -14.62 8.39
N SER A 10 -6.96 -13.74 7.39
CA SER A 10 -5.70 -13.07 7.05
C SER A 10 -5.84 -11.58 6.82
N VAL A 11 -4.75 -10.86 7.06
CA VAL A 11 -4.51 -9.50 6.59
C VAL A 11 -3.35 -9.61 5.60
N ILE A 12 -3.50 -9.02 4.42
CA ILE A 12 -2.50 -9.08 3.35
C ILE A 12 -1.80 -7.73 3.23
N TYR A 13 -0.48 -7.74 3.23
CA TYR A 13 0.35 -6.65 2.74
C TYR A 13 0.74 -6.96 1.31
N LEU A 14 0.59 -5.97 0.43
CA LEU A 14 0.63 -6.15 -1.01
C LEU A 14 1.55 -5.11 -1.67
N GLY A 15 2.34 -5.54 -2.62
CA GLY A 15 3.18 -4.72 -3.47
C GLY A 15 3.85 -5.59 -4.54
N HIS A 16 3.79 -5.17 -5.80
CA HIS A 16 4.38 -5.94 -6.90
C HIS A 16 5.91 -5.85 -6.91
N TRP A 17 6.54 -6.85 -7.50
CA TRP A 17 8.00 -6.96 -7.58
C TRP A 17 8.54 -6.89 -9.01
N ASP A 18 7.64 -6.95 -9.99
CA ASP A 18 7.99 -6.82 -11.41
C ASP A 18 8.12 -5.35 -11.81
N HIS A 19 8.74 -5.13 -12.95
CA HIS A 19 8.77 -3.84 -13.62
C HIS A 19 8.92 -4.04 -15.13
N LEU A 20 9.07 -2.95 -15.90
CA LEU A 20 9.03 -2.93 -17.35
C LEU A 20 10.30 -3.50 -18.03
N GLY A 21 11.40 -3.66 -17.30
CA GLY A 21 12.65 -4.23 -17.81
C GLY A 21 13.50 -3.24 -18.58
N TYR A 22 13.32 -3.14 -19.91
CA TYR A 22 14.12 -2.27 -20.77
C TYR A 22 13.26 -1.23 -21.46
N GLY A 23 13.74 0.02 -21.50
CA GLY A 23 13.10 1.16 -22.16
C GLY A 23 14.00 1.88 -23.13
N ALA A 24 13.57 3.04 -23.59
CA ALA A 24 14.40 3.94 -24.37
C ALA A 24 15.60 4.41 -23.52
N PRO A 25 16.84 4.38 -24.06
CA PRO A 25 17.99 4.75 -23.26
C PRO A 25 18.01 6.23 -22.90
N ILE A 26 18.32 6.51 -21.64
CA ILE A 26 18.58 7.86 -21.11
C ILE A 26 20.04 7.87 -20.65
N ASN A 27 20.86 8.76 -21.20
CA ASN A 27 22.30 8.84 -20.92
C ASN A 27 23.05 7.50 -21.08
N GLY A 28 22.58 6.65 -22.00
CA GLY A 28 23.18 5.33 -22.27
C GLY A 28 22.64 4.19 -21.40
N ASP A 29 21.82 4.45 -20.41
CA ASP A 29 21.12 3.46 -19.60
C ASP A 29 19.70 3.19 -20.16
N SER A 30 19.37 1.91 -20.36
CA SER A 30 18.06 1.46 -20.84
C SER A 30 17.31 0.59 -19.82
N ILE A 31 17.90 0.34 -18.64
CA ILE A 31 17.30 -0.50 -17.63
C ILE A 31 16.33 0.35 -16.81
N ILE A 32 15.05 -0.05 -16.78
CA ILE A 32 14.05 0.57 -15.93
C ILE A 32 14.07 -0.18 -14.60
N ASN A 33 14.74 0.41 -13.60
CA ASN A 33 15.03 -0.30 -12.34
C ASN A 33 13.83 -0.37 -11.40
N GLY A 34 12.91 0.61 -11.45
CA GLY A 34 11.72 0.63 -10.61
C GLY A 34 12.03 0.76 -9.12
N ALA A 35 12.88 1.72 -8.74
CA ALA A 35 13.21 1.93 -7.33
C ALA A 35 12.00 2.41 -6.54
N THR A 36 11.36 3.48 -7.03
CA THR A 36 10.14 4.04 -6.46
C THR A 36 8.90 3.21 -6.82
N ASP A 37 8.91 2.64 -8.02
CA ASP A 37 7.88 1.80 -8.60
C ASP A 37 8.43 0.42 -8.99
N ASN A 38 8.49 -0.63 -8.14
CA ASN A 38 7.91 -0.65 -6.81
C ASN A 38 8.84 -1.41 -5.84
N ALA A 39 10.18 -1.33 -6.04
CA ALA A 39 11.14 -1.98 -5.16
C ALA A 39 11.00 -1.50 -3.70
N VAL A 40 10.58 -0.25 -3.51
CA VAL A 40 10.32 0.34 -2.21
C VAL A 40 9.22 -0.42 -1.44
N ALA A 41 8.17 -0.90 -2.12
CA ALA A 41 7.13 -1.70 -1.47
C ALA A 41 7.65 -3.07 -1.03
N ILE A 42 8.57 -3.66 -1.77
CA ILE A 42 9.24 -4.90 -1.37
C ILE A 42 10.08 -4.67 -0.11
N ALA A 43 10.86 -3.58 -0.07
CA ALA A 43 11.63 -3.21 1.12
C ALA A 43 10.72 -2.96 2.35
N TRP A 44 9.60 -2.24 2.14
CA TRP A 44 8.56 -2.02 3.16
C TRP A 44 7.98 -3.35 3.68
N MET A 45 7.63 -4.30 2.81
CA MET A 45 7.09 -5.60 3.21
C MET A 45 8.12 -6.45 3.97
N LEU A 46 9.40 -6.42 3.58
CA LEU A 46 10.48 -7.13 4.28
C LEU A 46 10.65 -6.59 5.71
N GLU A 47 10.63 -5.26 5.87
CA GLU A 47 10.72 -4.64 7.19
C GLU A 47 9.47 -4.93 8.03
N MET A 48 8.27 -4.91 7.44
CA MET A 48 7.04 -5.35 8.09
C MET A 48 7.14 -6.80 8.59
N ALA A 49 7.64 -7.70 7.74
CA ALA A 49 7.82 -9.11 8.10
C ALA A 49 8.78 -9.25 9.29
N ARG A 50 9.87 -8.48 9.30
CA ARG A 50 10.83 -8.42 10.41
C ARG A 50 10.15 -7.96 11.70
N CYS A 51 9.35 -6.89 11.64
CA CYS A 51 8.63 -6.35 12.79
C CYS A 51 7.61 -7.36 13.36
N PHE A 52 6.78 -7.97 12.51
CA PHE A 52 5.82 -9.00 12.95
C PHE A 52 6.52 -10.24 13.53
N ASN A 53 7.66 -10.62 12.96
CA ASN A 53 8.41 -11.77 13.47
C ASN A 53 9.05 -11.49 14.84
N ALA A 54 9.40 -10.25 15.14
CA ALA A 54 9.97 -9.83 16.43
C ALA A 54 8.95 -9.78 17.58
N LEU A 55 7.64 -9.82 17.28
CA LEU A 55 6.60 -9.79 18.30
C LEU A 55 6.69 -11.05 19.21
N LYS A 56 6.64 -10.82 20.52
CA LYS A 56 6.53 -11.91 21.50
C LYS A 56 5.17 -12.63 21.40
N GLU A 57 4.10 -11.84 21.30
CA GLU A 57 2.75 -12.36 21.11
C GLU A 57 2.36 -12.24 19.66
N LYS A 58 2.10 -13.37 19.03
CA LYS A 58 1.75 -13.40 17.61
C LYS A 58 0.32 -12.89 17.37
N PRO A 59 0.05 -12.25 16.24
CA PRO A 59 -1.29 -11.83 15.87
C PRO A 59 -2.30 -12.98 15.86
N ARG A 60 -3.56 -12.67 16.10
CA ARG A 60 -4.66 -13.65 16.09
C ARG A 60 -5.01 -14.11 14.68
N ARG A 61 -4.86 -13.23 13.67
CA ARG A 61 -4.98 -13.54 12.23
C ARG A 61 -3.60 -13.79 11.63
N ASN A 62 -3.58 -14.48 10.50
CA ASN A 62 -2.37 -14.59 9.69
C ASN A 62 -2.02 -13.23 9.08
N ILE A 63 -0.73 -12.93 9.05
CA ILE A 63 -0.18 -11.85 8.24
C ILE A 63 0.42 -12.49 7.00
N VAL A 64 -0.02 -12.03 5.85
CA VAL A 64 0.41 -12.53 4.54
C VAL A 64 1.12 -11.40 3.81
N PHE A 65 2.30 -11.68 3.32
CA PHE A 65 3.04 -10.79 2.42
C PHE A 65 2.91 -11.35 1.02
N LEU A 66 2.21 -10.63 0.16
CA LEU A 66 1.94 -11.03 -1.21
C LEU A 66 2.64 -10.09 -2.18
N SER A 67 3.54 -10.64 -2.96
CA SER A 67 4.25 -9.91 -3.99
C SER A 67 3.89 -10.50 -5.36
N PRO A 68 2.86 -9.97 -6.03
CA PRO A 68 2.46 -10.45 -7.33
C PRO A 68 3.44 -10.00 -8.42
N THR A 69 3.37 -10.66 -9.56
CA THR A 69 4.06 -10.28 -10.79
C THR A 69 3.07 -9.80 -11.85
N CYS A 70 3.57 -9.14 -12.89
CA CYS A 70 2.77 -8.63 -14.00
C CYS A 70 1.71 -7.60 -13.57
N GLU A 71 2.06 -6.76 -12.58
CA GLU A 71 1.26 -5.59 -12.23
C GLU A 71 1.17 -4.65 -13.42
N GLU A 72 2.32 -4.30 -14.00
CA GLU A 72 2.54 -3.39 -15.11
C GLU A 72 1.82 -3.78 -16.42
N THR A 73 1.40 -5.02 -16.49
CA THR A 73 0.63 -5.57 -17.63
C THR A 73 -0.84 -5.82 -17.29
N GLY A 74 -1.34 -5.16 -16.24
CA GLY A 74 -2.75 -5.17 -15.84
C GLY A 74 -3.07 -6.16 -14.72
N PHE A 75 -2.24 -6.23 -13.68
CA PHE A 75 -2.48 -6.97 -12.43
C PHE A 75 -2.66 -8.47 -12.64
N LEU A 76 -1.96 -9.08 -13.61
CA LEU A 76 -2.23 -10.48 -14.00
C LEU A 76 -1.96 -11.43 -12.84
N GLY A 77 -0.88 -11.21 -12.07
CA GLY A 77 -0.57 -12.02 -10.90
C GLY A 77 -1.63 -11.93 -9.82
N THR A 78 -2.10 -10.72 -9.51
CA THR A 78 -3.15 -10.52 -8.50
C THR A 78 -4.50 -11.01 -8.98
N LYS A 79 -4.85 -10.81 -10.24
CA LYS A 79 -6.05 -11.43 -10.85
C LYS A 79 -6.03 -12.95 -10.73
N TYR A 80 -4.88 -13.57 -11.04
CA TYR A 80 -4.72 -15.00 -10.85
C TYR A 80 -4.90 -15.41 -9.39
N TYR A 81 -4.26 -14.67 -8.45
CA TYR A 81 -4.36 -14.97 -7.02
C TYR A 81 -5.81 -14.92 -6.50
N VAL A 82 -6.59 -13.91 -6.87
CA VAL A 82 -7.98 -13.80 -6.38
C VAL A 82 -8.93 -14.86 -6.96
N GLU A 83 -8.57 -15.48 -8.09
CA GLU A 83 -9.28 -16.62 -8.66
C GLU A 83 -8.78 -17.98 -8.10
N HIS A 84 -7.51 -18.04 -7.67
CA HIS A 84 -6.86 -19.24 -7.14
C HIS A 84 -6.15 -18.94 -5.80
N PRO A 85 -6.90 -18.45 -4.78
CA PRO A 85 -6.28 -17.97 -3.56
C PRO A 85 -5.72 -19.12 -2.71
N LEU A 86 -4.57 -18.89 -2.08
CA LEU A 86 -3.98 -19.84 -1.11
C LEU A 86 -4.83 -19.97 0.17
N PHE A 87 -5.60 -18.95 0.49
CA PHE A 87 -6.55 -18.91 1.60
C PHE A 87 -7.93 -18.54 1.05
N PRO A 88 -9.04 -19.05 1.62
CA PRO A 88 -10.37 -18.71 1.15
C PRO A 88 -10.56 -17.19 1.09
N ILE A 89 -11.05 -16.69 -0.04
CA ILE A 89 -11.14 -15.25 -0.32
C ILE A 89 -12.03 -14.53 0.71
N ASP A 90 -13.09 -15.17 1.19
CA ASP A 90 -13.99 -14.66 2.21
C ASP A 90 -13.34 -14.58 3.61
N LYS A 91 -12.16 -15.18 3.79
CA LYS A 91 -11.37 -15.15 5.03
C LYS A 91 -10.30 -14.04 5.02
N ILE A 92 -10.12 -13.33 3.93
CA ILE A 92 -9.23 -12.19 3.86
C ILE A 92 -9.94 -11.00 4.50
N ALA A 93 -9.42 -10.50 5.62
CA ALA A 93 -10.04 -9.40 6.36
C ALA A 93 -9.84 -8.06 5.67
N ALA A 94 -8.62 -7.78 5.25
CA ALA A 94 -8.25 -6.56 4.55
C ALA A 94 -6.97 -6.78 3.75
N VAL A 95 -6.76 -5.91 2.76
CA VAL A 95 -5.52 -5.76 2.00
C VAL A 95 -4.94 -4.38 2.27
N ILE A 96 -3.64 -4.29 2.46
CA ILE A 96 -2.88 -3.04 2.62
C ILE A 96 -1.84 -3.01 1.51
N ASN A 97 -2.03 -2.10 0.56
CA ASN A 97 -1.21 -1.97 -0.64
C ASN A 97 -0.28 -0.76 -0.54
N LEU A 98 0.97 -0.95 -0.90
CA LEU A 98 1.90 0.14 -1.16
C LEU A 98 2.36 0.07 -2.61
N ASP A 99 2.29 1.20 -3.29
CA ASP A 99 2.66 1.33 -4.67
C ASP A 99 3.10 2.76 -4.97
N VAL A 100 4.24 2.90 -5.63
CA VAL A 100 4.93 4.16 -5.87
C VAL A 100 5.14 4.96 -4.59
N PHE A 101 6.30 4.82 -3.96
CA PHE A 101 6.63 5.60 -2.77
C PHE A 101 8.02 6.26 -2.91
N PRO A 102 8.09 7.58 -3.08
CA PRO A 102 9.38 8.27 -3.22
C PRO A 102 10.12 8.40 -1.89
N LEU A 103 11.45 8.36 -1.97
CA LEU A 103 12.35 8.42 -0.81
C LEU A 103 12.74 9.87 -0.48
N TRP A 104 11.74 10.71 -0.19
CA TRP A 104 11.89 12.15 0.05
C TRP A 104 11.78 12.56 1.52
N GLY A 105 11.85 11.60 2.44
CA GLY A 105 11.71 11.83 3.86
C GLY A 105 10.26 11.82 4.36
N GLU A 106 10.08 12.28 5.59
CA GLU A 106 8.80 12.22 6.30
C GLU A 106 7.73 13.15 5.74
N ASN A 107 6.46 12.73 5.87
CA ASN A 107 5.29 13.48 5.46
C ASN A 107 4.33 13.74 6.63
N ASN A 108 3.65 14.89 6.58
CA ASN A 108 2.59 15.23 7.53
C ASN A 108 1.25 14.60 7.16
N ASP A 109 1.03 14.34 5.88
CA ASP A 109 -0.19 13.71 5.37
C ASP A 109 -0.07 12.19 5.34
N VAL A 110 -1.25 11.55 5.26
CA VAL A 110 -1.47 10.21 4.74
C VAL A 110 -2.57 10.36 3.69
N THR A 111 -2.19 10.37 2.44
CA THR A 111 -3.14 10.46 1.34
C THR A 111 -3.74 9.08 1.08
N ILE A 112 -5.07 8.99 1.12
CA ILE A 112 -5.82 7.75 0.82
C ILE A 112 -6.39 7.84 -0.59
N THR A 113 -5.92 6.97 -1.46
CA THR A 113 -6.50 6.76 -2.78
C THR A 113 -7.78 5.92 -2.63
N GLY A 114 -8.91 6.47 -3.08
CA GLY A 114 -10.24 5.89 -2.84
C GLY A 114 -10.83 6.21 -1.47
N TYR A 115 -10.46 7.36 -0.88
CA TYR A 115 -10.99 7.82 0.40
C TYR A 115 -12.52 7.85 0.44
N GLY A 116 -13.11 7.40 1.54
CA GLY A 116 -14.56 7.37 1.76
C GLY A 116 -15.21 6.03 1.47
N ASN A 117 -14.46 5.04 0.98
CA ASN A 117 -15.02 3.74 0.60
C ASN A 117 -15.18 2.74 1.75
N SER A 118 -14.30 2.72 2.74
CA SER A 118 -14.33 1.68 3.79
C SER A 118 -14.06 2.22 5.20
N GLU A 119 -14.34 1.39 6.22
CA GLU A 119 -14.01 1.66 7.62
C GLU A 119 -12.48 1.64 7.88
N LEU A 120 -11.68 1.16 6.93
CA LEU A 120 -10.23 1.24 7.01
C LEU A 120 -9.74 2.68 7.09
N ASP A 121 -10.42 3.61 6.40
CA ASP A 121 -10.08 5.03 6.41
C ASP A 121 -10.18 5.61 7.83
N ASP A 122 -11.26 5.24 8.55
CA ASP A 122 -11.51 5.73 9.91
C ASP A 122 -10.48 5.17 10.89
N THR A 123 -10.15 3.87 10.72
CA THR A 123 -9.11 3.21 11.51
C THR A 123 -7.74 3.84 11.29
N LEU A 124 -7.39 4.09 10.01
CA LEU A 124 -6.12 4.73 9.67
C LEU A 124 -6.05 6.16 10.21
N ALA A 125 -7.17 6.90 10.15
CA ALA A 125 -7.23 8.27 10.67
C ALA A 125 -6.96 8.35 12.19
N GLU A 126 -7.46 7.39 12.96
CA GLU A 126 -7.17 7.30 14.40
C GLU A 126 -5.68 7.01 14.67
N LEU A 127 -5.10 6.10 13.89
CA LEU A 127 -3.71 5.72 14.04
C LEU A 127 -2.75 6.84 13.60
N ALA A 128 -3.04 7.50 12.48
CA ALA A 128 -2.22 8.59 11.96
C ALA A 128 -2.01 9.73 12.99
N LYS A 129 -3.03 10.04 13.80
CA LYS A 129 -2.94 11.04 14.88
C LYS A 129 -1.83 10.72 15.89
N LYS A 130 -1.55 9.45 16.18
CA LYS A 130 -0.47 9.05 17.09
C LYS A 130 0.91 9.44 16.60
N TYR A 131 1.04 9.60 15.28
CA TYR A 131 2.28 9.96 14.57
C TYR A 131 2.29 11.44 14.14
N ASN A 132 1.35 12.26 14.65
CA ASN A 132 1.17 13.66 14.26
C ASN A 132 0.98 13.81 12.75
N ARG A 133 0.21 12.87 12.14
CA ARG A 133 -0.16 12.90 10.73
C ARG A 133 -1.67 13.07 10.58
N TYR A 134 -2.07 13.61 9.44
CA TYR A 134 -3.48 13.79 9.10
C TYR A 134 -3.85 13.06 7.81
N ILE A 135 -5.10 12.62 7.71
CA ILE A 135 -5.61 12.00 6.49
C ILE A 135 -5.94 13.07 5.46
N MET A 136 -5.55 12.79 4.24
CA MET A 136 -5.88 13.60 3.09
C MET A 136 -6.55 12.71 2.03
N PRO A 137 -7.72 13.09 1.48
CA PRO A 137 -8.22 12.48 0.26
C PRO A 137 -7.24 12.71 -0.89
N ASP A 138 -7.17 11.75 -1.81
CA ASP A 138 -6.35 11.91 -3.02
C ASP A 138 -6.82 13.17 -3.79
N PRO A 139 -5.95 14.18 -3.94
CA PRO A 139 -6.31 15.42 -4.64
C PRO A 139 -6.57 15.21 -6.13
N ASP A 140 -6.01 14.14 -6.69
CA ASP A 140 -6.08 13.79 -8.10
C ASP A 140 -6.97 12.55 -8.36
N ALA A 141 -7.95 12.31 -7.48
CA ALA A 141 -8.86 11.15 -7.56
C ALA A 141 -9.53 10.97 -8.94
N TYR A 142 -9.71 12.08 -9.70
CA TYR A 142 -10.24 12.05 -11.06
C TYR A 142 -9.36 11.27 -12.06
N ASN A 143 -8.09 11.08 -11.76
CA ASN A 143 -7.17 10.26 -12.56
C ASN A 143 -7.44 8.75 -12.43
N GLY A 144 -8.31 8.34 -11.52
CA GLY A 144 -8.71 6.95 -11.34
C GLY A 144 -7.63 6.03 -10.80
N MET A 145 -6.66 6.56 -10.05
CA MET A 145 -5.55 5.76 -9.46
C MET A 145 -6.05 4.62 -8.56
N PHE A 146 -7.23 4.77 -7.95
CA PHE A 146 -7.84 3.70 -7.17
C PHE A 146 -8.05 2.40 -7.97
N TYR A 147 -8.20 2.48 -9.28
CA TYR A 147 -8.45 1.34 -10.17
C TYR A 147 -7.18 0.81 -10.84
N ARG A 148 -5.99 1.36 -10.48
CA ARG A 148 -4.74 1.16 -11.21
C ARG A 148 -3.60 0.57 -10.38
N SER A 149 -3.92 -0.28 -9.39
CA SER A 149 -2.90 -1.02 -8.66
C SER A 149 -3.47 -2.34 -8.14
N ASP A 150 -2.62 -3.21 -7.67
CA ASP A 150 -2.88 -4.59 -7.28
C ASP A 150 -3.96 -4.81 -6.20
N HIS A 151 -4.30 -3.78 -5.43
CA HIS A 151 -5.41 -3.87 -4.46
C HIS A 151 -6.77 -4.03 -5.16
N PHE A 152 -6.91 -3.53 -6.39
CA PHE A 152 -8.20 -3.45 -7.06
C PHE A 152 -8.86 -4.81 -7.38
N PRO A 153 -8.15 -5.85 -7.83
CA PRO A 153 -8.74 -7.18 -7.96
C PRO A 153 -9.35 -7.75 -6.67
N PHE A 154 -8.79 -7.43 -5.51
CA PHE A 154 -9.40 -7.79 -4.21
C PHE A 154 -10.66 -6.98 -3.93
N VAL A 155 -10.65 -5.69 -4.24
CA VAL A 155 -11.83 -4.80 -4.14
C VAL A 155 -12.98 -5.34 -4.99
N GLN A 156 -12.71 -5.78 -6.20
CA GLN A 156 -13.69 -6.43 -7.09
C GLN A 156 -14.29 -7.72 -6.49
N LYS A 157 -13.56 -8.41 -5.61
CA LYS A 157 -14.07 -9.55 -4.82
C LYS A 157 -14.77 -9.11 -3.51
N GLY A 158 -14.93 -7.82 -3.27
CA GLY A 158 -15.57 -7.26 -2.08
C GLY A 158 -14.70 -7.22 -0.84
N ILE A 159 -13.38 -7.40 -0.97
CA ILE A 159 -12.43 -7.29 0.13
C ILE A 159 -12.04 -5.83 0.32
N PRO A 160 -12.26 -5.22 1.50
CA PRO A 160 -11.76 -3.88 1.78
C PRO A 160 -10.25 -3.81 1.63
N ALA A 161 -9.79 -2.86 0.85
CA ALA A 161 -8.37 -2.63 0.61
C ALA A 161 -8.00 -1.18 0.89
N MET A 162 -6.82 -1.00 1.47
CA MET A 162 -6.20 0.29 1.74
C MET A 162 -5.09 0.52 0.73
N PHE A 163 -5.17 1.64 0.02
CA PHE A 163 -4.09 2.16 -0.80
C PHE A 163 -3.81 3.59 -0.34
N ALA A 164 -2.78 3.75 0.46
CA ALA A 164 -2.48 5.03 1.08
C ALA A 164 -0.99 5.19 1.35
N LYS A 165 -0.53 6.43 1.30
CA LYS A 165 0.85 6.83 1.57
C LYS A 165 0.93 8.34 1.87
N GLY A 166 2.01 8.76 2.52
CA GLY A 166 2.34 10.18 2.64
C GLY A 166 3.19 10.62 1.46
N TRP A 167 2.79 11.68 0.77
CA TRP A 167 3.60 12.28 -0.28
C TRP A 167 3.20 13.70 -0.71
N ASN A 168 2.08 14.22 -0.19
CA ASN A 168 1.53 15.51 -0.59
C ASN A 168 1.91 16.67 0.35
N ASP A 169 2.48 16.36 1.51
CA ASP A 169 2.90 17.39 2.48
C ASP A 169 4.20 16.96 3.17
N ASN A 170 5.34 17.20 2.49
CA ASN A 170 6.63 16.87 3.05
C ASN A 170 6.88 17.66 4.36
N ARG A 171 7.31 16.96 5.42
CA ARG A 171 7.42 17.54 6.77
C ARG A 171 8.45 18.69 6.86
N LYS A 172 9.51 18.63 6.07
CA LYS A 172 10.58 19.64 6.05
C LYS A 172 10.33 20.73 5.01
N GLN A 173 9.83 20.34 3.83
CA GLN A 173 9.78 21.20 2.64
C GLN A 173 8.38 21.78 2.37
N GLY A 174 7.33 21.13 2.89
CA GLY A 174 5.94 21.55 2.73
C GLY A 174 5.26 21.08 1.44
N LYS A 175 4.02 21.53 1.26
CA LYS A 175 3.11 21.06 0.21
C LYS A 175 3.50 21.47 -1.20
N GLU A 176 3.93 22.71 -1.38
CA GLU A 176 4.27 23.22 -2.73
C GLU A 176 5.48 22.47 -3.28
N TRP A 177 6.50 22.27 -2.45
CA TRP A 177 7.65 21.45 -2.81
C TRP A 177 7.24 20.01 -3.17
N ALA A 178 6.40 19.38 -2.35
CA ALA A 178 5.91 18.03 -2.62
C ALA A 178 5.17 17.96 -3.96
N LYS A 179 4.29 18.92 -4.24
CA LYS A 179 3.56 19.01 -5.50
C LYS A 179 4.49 19.13 -6.72
N GLU A 180 5.52 19.97 -6.64
CA GLU A 180 6.51 20.11 -7.72
C GLU A 180 7.28 18.81 -7.94
N HIS A 181 7.68 18.12 -6.87
CA HIS A 181 8.44 16.87 -6.93
C HIS A 181 7.58 15.71 -7.44
N ILE A 182 6.31 15.64 -7.06
CA ILE A 182 5.34 14.69 -7.62
C ILE A 182 5.19 14.92 -9.12
N ALA A 183 5.01 16.16 -9.55
CA ALA A 183 4.89 16.48 -10.97
C ALA A 183 6.17 16.09 -11.75
N HIS A 184 7.35 16.37 -11.17
CA HIS A 184 8.63 15.96 -11.75
C HIS A 184 8.75 14.44 -11.84
N TYR A 185 8.39 13.71 -10.77
CA TYR A 185 8.41 12.23 -10.76
C TYR A 185 7.58 11.66 -11.92
N TRP A 186 6.34 12.09 -12.08
CA TRP A 186 5.48 11.62 -13.15
C TRP A 186 6.00 11.98 -14.55
N ALA A 187 6.62 13.16 -14.69
CA ALA A 187 7.13 13.62 -15.98
C ALA A 187 8.48 12.99 -16.36
N GLU A 188 9.41 12.82 -15.39
CA GLU A 188 10.82 12.57 -15.70
C GLU A 188 11.38 11.27 -15.11
N THR A 189 10.63 10.59 -14.20
CA THR A 189 11.14 9.42 -13.48
C THR A 189 10.28 8.19 -13.70
N TYR A 190 8.96 8.32 -13.59
CA TYR A 190 8.02 7.22 -13.67
C TYR A 190 8.17 6.45 -14.99
N HIS A 191 8.37 5.13 -14.89
CA HIS A 191 8.57 4.20 -16.00
C HIS A 191 9.78 4.54 -16.90
N LYS A 192 10.82 5.11 -16.30
CA LYS A 192 12.07 5.48 -16.98
C LYS A 192 13.29 4.91 -16.27
N PRO A 193 14.44 4.80 -16.98
CA PRO A 193 15.71 4.42 -16.37
C PRO A 193 16.19 5.32 -15.22
N THR A 194 15.62 6.52 -15.10
CA THR A 194 15.90 7.46 -14.00
C THR A 194 15.24 7.08 -12.68
N ASP A 195 14.32 6.10 -12.65
CA ASP A 195 13.78 5.56 -11.38
C ASP A 195 14.78 4.60 -10.73
N GLN A 196 15.78 5.20 -10.07
CA GLN A 196 16.88 4.49 -9.42
C GLN A 196 17.03 4.96 -7.97
N THR A 197 17.74 4.18 -7.16
CA THR A 197 18.17 4.64 -5.83
C THR A 197 19.35 5.59 -5.94
N HIS A 198 19.35 6.63 -5.11
CA HIS A 198 20.40 7.63 -5.00
C HIS A 198 20.88 7.70 -3.54
N PRO A 199 21.82 6.83 -3.10
CA PRO A 199 22.20 6.68 -1.69
C PRO A 199 22.63 7.98 -1.00
N ASP A 200 23.15 8.94 -1.74
CA ASP A 200 23.60 10.22 -1.20
C ASP A 200 22.45 11.22 -0.96
N THR A 201 21.28 11.01 -1.56
CA THR A 201 20.15 11.95 -1.52
C THR A 201 18.83 11.34 -1.04
N ASP A 202 18.69 10.01 -1.08
CA ASP A 202 17.49 9.32 -0.64
C ASP A 202 17.32 9.44 0.88
N ASP A 203 16.14 9.89 1.31
CA ASP A 203 15.75 9.97 2.71
C ASP A 203 14.68 8.90 3.01
N TYR A 204 15.13 7.79 3.58
CA TYR A 204 14.29 6.64 3.92
C TYR A 204 13.39 6.88 5.14
N SER A 205 13.50 8.01 5.84
CA SER A 205 12.73 8.28 7.05
C SER A 205 11.21 8.26 6.79
N GLY A 206 10.77 8.67 5.59
CA GLY A 206 9.38 8.57 5.16
C GLY A 206 8.90 7.12 5.03
N LEU A 207 9.72 6.25 4.46
CA LEU A 207 9.39 4.83 4.35
C LEU A 207 9.26 4.16 5.72
N LEU A 208 10.17 4.49 6.65
CA LEU A 208 10.09 4.01 8.04
C LEU A 208 8.84 4.53 8.75
N GLN A 209 8.41 5.74 8.45
CA GLN A 209 7.16 6.31 8.96
C GLN A 209 5.94 5.50 8.47
N GLU A 210 5.95 5.06 7.20
CA GLU A 210 4.91 4.17 6.67
C GLU A 210 4.99 2.76 7.29
N VAL A 211 6.18 2.23 7.55
CA VAL A 211 6.34 0.96 8.28
C VAL A 211 5.64 1.04 9.63
N GLN A 212 5.89 2.09 10.40
CA GLN A 212 5.30 2.25 11.74
C GLN A 212 3.77 2.34 11.69
N LEU A 213 3.23 3.19 10.83
CA LEU A 213 1.79 3.43 10.73
C LEU A 213 1.04 2.19 10.25
N PHE A 214 1.52 1.58 9.18
CA PHE A 214 0.85 0.41 8.59
C PHE A 214 1.11 -0.88 9.37
N PHE A 215 2.20 -0.96 10.16
CA PHE A 215 2.35 -2.02 11.15
C PHE A 215 1.25 -1.94 12.21
N ASP A 216 1.00 -0.74 12.78
CA ASP A 216 -0.08 -0.54 13.76
C ASP A 216 -1.45 -0.86 13.15
N LEU A 217 -1.71 -0.46 11.90
CA LEU A 217 -2.94 -0.78 11.18
C LEU A 217 -3.11 -2.29 11.04
N GLY A 218 -2.14 -2.98 10.49
CA GLY A 218 -2.21 -4.41 10.26
C GLY A 218 -2.27 -5.20 11.57
N TYR A 219 -1.53 -4.79 12.60
CA TYR A 219 -1.59 -5.41 13.93
C TYR A 219 -2.99 -5.25 14.55
N LYS A 220 -3.56 -4.04 14.51
CA LYS A 220 -4.94 -3.79 14.96
C LYS A 220 -5.93 -4.69 14.23
N LEU A 221 -5.89 -4.69 12.90
CA LEU A 221 -6.76 -5.55 12.08
C LEU A 221 -6.56 -7.03 12.38
N ALA A 222 -5.35 -7.45 12.67
CA ALA A 222 -5.05 -8.85 13.00
C ALA A 222 -5.51 -9.26 14.41
N GLN A 223 -5.72 -8.32 15.31
CA GLN A 223 -6.26 -8.58 16.66
C GLN A 223 -7.79 -8.50 16.70
N ASP A 224 -8.41 -7.73 15.83
CA ASP A 224 -9.87 -7.55 15.79
C ASP A 224 -10.60 -8.86 15.45
N THR A 225 -11.81 -9.03 15.99
CA THR A 225 -12.66 -10.19 15.69
C THR A 225 -13.56 -9.98 14.49
N GLY A 226 -13.93 -8.72 14.20
CA GLY A 226 -14.76 -8.33 13.07
C GLY A 226 -13.98 -8.18 11.77
N TYR A 227 -14.69 -7.93 10.68
CA TYR A 227 -14.13 -7.53 9.40
C TYR A 227 -14.37 -6.04 9.20
N PRO A 228 -13.40 -5.27 8.66
CA PRO A 228 -13.69 -3.94 8.15
C PRO A 228 -14.80 -4.01 7.10
N LYS A 229 -15.66 -3.01 7.05
CA LYS A 229 -16.79 -2.97 6.12
C LYS A 229 -16.59 -1.88 5.09
N TRP A 230 -17.20 -2.07 3.94
CA TRP A 230 -17.43 -1.00 3.00
C TRP A 230 -18.46 -0.02 3.58
N LYS A 231 -18.26 1.27 3.37
CA LYS A 231 -19.24 2.29 3.74
C LYS A 231 -20.49 2.17 2.85
N PRO A 232 -21.70 2.50 3.34
CA PRO A 232 -22.95 2.26 2.60
C PRO A 232 -23.02 2.91 1.22
N LYS A 233 -22.27 4.00 1.00
CA LYS A 233 -22.22 4.72 -0.28
C LYS A 233 -21.18 4.16 -1.25
N SER A 234 -20.34 3.24 -0.81
CA SER A 234 -19.35 2.61 -1.69
C SER A 234 -20.03 1.70 -2.71
N GLU A 235 -19.59 1.75 -3.95
CA GLU A 235 -20.03 0.84 -5.02
C GLU A 235 -19.74 -0.63 -4.70
N PHE A 236 -18.78 -0.89 -3.80
CA PHE A 236 -18.37 -2.24 -3.40
C PHE A 236 -19.14 -2.79 -2.18
N ALA A 237 -20.05 -2.02 -1.58
CA ALA A 237 -20.72 -2.38 -0.33
C ALA A 237 -21.53 -3.69 -0.39
N ASN A 238 -21.95 -4.11 -1.58
CA ASN A 238 -22.81 -5.27 -1.79
C ASN A 238 -22.13 -6.42 -2.54
N VAL A 239 -20.84 -6.35 -2.81
CA VAL A 239 -20.12 -7.37 -3.60
C VAL A 239 -19.92 -8.65 -2.80
N LEU A 240 -19.54 -8.55 -1.54
CA LEU A 240 -19.36 -9.70 -0.65
C LEU A 240 -20.17 -9.51 0.63
N LYS A 241 -21.07 -10.44 0.91
CA LYS A 241 -21.82 -10.48 2.18
C LYS A 241 -21.08 -11.38 3.16
N ARG A 242 -20.63 -10.81 4.28
CA ARG A 242 -19.92 -11.49 5.38
C ARG A 242 -20.71 -11.47 6.65
#